data_e34669c7924186c0d7159b5ebc81ca2c
#
_entry.id   e34669c7924186c0d7159b5ebc81ca2c
#
_cell.length_a   1.000
_cell.length_b   1.000
_cell.length_c   1.000
_cell.angle_alpha   90.00
_cell.angle_beta   90.00
_cell.angle_gamma   90.00
#
_symmetry.space_group_name_H-M   'P 1'
#
loop_
_entity.id
_entity.type
_entity.pdbx_description
1 polymer ?
#
loop_
_entity_poly.entity_id
_entity_poly.type
_entity_poly.pdbx_seq_one_letter_code
_entity_poly.pdbx_strand_id
1 'polypeptide(L)'
;MSSSALAATRVAAASDATLIHVDPHKAPADCTTLAEVRQGVDALDRALVRLLVERQGFMDAAARIKQDRNVVHDRARIEDVVAKVKAAAREAGLSEAIAEPVWRTLIDRCIAYEFNAWDQLKR
;
A
#
# COMPACT_ATOMS: atom_id res chain seq x y z
N MET A 1 12.06 5.86 -23.24
CA MET A 1 11.64 6.73 -22.37
C MET A 1 10.21 6.72 -22.13
N SER A 2 9.38 6.82 -23.09
CA SER A 2 7.95 6.83 -22.89
C SER A 2 7.41 5.53 -22.31
N SER A 3 8.09 4.41 -22.51
CA SER A 3 7.60 3.14 -22.01
C SER A 3 7.55 3.09 -20.49
N SER A 4 8.49 3.70 -19.78
CA SER A 4 8.45 3.68 -18.32
C SER A 4 7.31 4.55 -17.79
N ALA A 5 7.01 5.64 -18.47
CA ALA A 5 5.88 6.47 -18.08
C ALA A 5 4.56 5.72 -18.25
N LEU A 6 4.43 4.97 -19.34
CA LEU A 6 3.22 4.18 -19.57
C LEU A 6 3.05 3.10 -18.51
N ALA A 7 4.12 2.41 -18.16
CA ALA A 7 4.05 1.38 -17.14
C ALA A 7 3.67 1.94 -15.78
N ALA A 8 4.10 3.16 -15.49
CA ALA A 8 3.86 3.78 -14.20
C ALA A 8 2.44 4.30 -14.02
N THR A 9 1.69 4.49 -15.10
CA THR A 9 0.35 5.09 -14.98
C THR A 9 -0.74 4.09 -14.73
N ARG A 10 -0.39 2.80 -14.65
CA ARG A 10 -1.45 1.82 -14.60
C ARG A 10 -1.11 0.70 -13.66
N VAL A 11 -2.02 0.42 -12.77
CA VAL A 11 -1.99 -0.75 -11.90
C VAL A 11 -3.15 -1.63 -12.31
N ALA A 12 -2.86 -2.83 -12.74
CA ALA A 12 -3.90 -3.76 -13.14
C ALA A 12 -4.77 -4.11 -11.95
N ALA A 13 -6.06 -4.15 -12.16
CA ALA A 13 -7.00 -4.44 -11.11
C ALA A 13 -8.11 -5.34 -11.61
N ALA A 14 -8.63 -6.17 -10.73
CA ALA A 14 -9.78 -6.99 -11.02
C ALA A 14 -11.04 -6.14 -11.18
N SER A 15 -11.07 -4.98 -10.55
CA SER A 15 -12.18 -4.05 -10.67
C SER A 15 -11.71 -2.79 -11.40
N ASP A 16 -12.67 -2.06 -11.96
CA ASP A 16 -12.40 -0.80 -12.64
C ASP A 16 -11.95 0.29 -11.68
N ALA A 17 -12.04 0.05 -10.39
CA ALA A 17 -11.78 1.08 -9.38
C ALA A 17 -10.33 1.49 -9.29
N THR A 18 -9.40 0.59 -9.62
CA THR A 18 -8.00 0.84 -9.35
C THR A 18 -7.23 1.18 -10.60
N LEU A 19 -7.34 2.43 -11.01
CA LEU A 19 -6.45 3.02 -11.98
C LEU A 19 -5.63 4.06 -11.26
N ILE A 20 -4.37 3.75 -11.03
CA ILE A 20 -3.49 4.67 -10.32
C ILE A 20 -2.73 5.50 -11.33
N HIS A 21 -2.96 6.79 -11.28
CA HIS A 21 -2.23 7.75 -12.07
C HIS A 21 -1.04 8.25 -11.26
N VAL A 22 0.14 8.23 -11.88
CA VAL A 22 1.35 8.78 -11.28
C VAL A 22 1.70 10.04 -12.03
N ASP A 23 1.80 11.15 -11.32
CA ASP A 23 2.15 12.43 -11.94
C ASP A 23 3.51 12.37 -12.63
N PRO A 24 3.69 13.08 -13.73
CA PRO A 24 4.96 13.07 -14.46
C PRO A 24 6.13 13.51 -13.57
N HIS A 25 7.24 12.80 -13.70
CA HIS A 25 8.46 13.08 -12.95
C HIS A 25 9.63 12.43 -13.67
N LYS A 26 10.84 12.89 -13.38
CA LYS A 26 12.04 12.27 -13.94
C LYS A 26 12.29 10.92 -13.30
N ALA A 27 12.83 10.00 -14.08
CA ALA A 27 13.30 8.73 -13.53
C ALA A 27 14.43 8.99 -12.53
N PRO A 28 14.57 8.17 -11.49
CA PRO A 28 15.61 8.40 -10.48
C PRO A 28 17.00 8.56 -11.06
N ALA A 29 17.37 7.74 -12.04
CA ALA A 29 18.70 7.78 -12.63
C ALA A 29 18.95 9.06 -13.44
N ASP A 30 17.91 9.76 -13.85
CA ASP A 30 18.03 10.97 -14.65
C ASP A 30 18.01 12.25 -13.84
N CYS A 31 17.76 12.16 -12.53
CA CYS A 31 17.74 13.32 -11.66
C CYS A 31 19.13 13.87 -11.44
N THR A 32 19.27 15.19 -11.56
CA THR A 32 20.52 15.90 -11.32
C THR A 32 20.40 16.95 -10.23
N THR A 33 19.19 17.20 -9.74
CA THR A 33 18.95 18.19 -8.67
C THR A 33 18.08 17.56 -7.59
N LEU A 34 18.20 18.09 -6.38
CA LEU A 34 17.34 17.66 -5.27
C LEU A 34 15.88 18.02 -5.53
N ALA A 35 15.62 19.11 -6.22
CA ALA A 35 14.26 19.48 -6.57
C ALA A 35 13.58 18.39 -7.42
N GLU A 36 14.32 17.86 -8.39
CA GLU A 36 13.81 16.76 -9.22
C GLU A 36 13.56 15.48 -8.41
N VAL A 37 14.44 15.17 -7.48
CA VAL A 37 14.27 14.02 -6.59
C VAL A 37 13.01 14.17 -5.76
N ARG A 38 12.83 15.33 -5.14
CA ARG A 38 11.66 15.59 -4.29
C ARG A 38 10.36 15.58 -5.08
N GLN A 39 10.37 16.10 -6.29
CA GLN A 39 9.21 16.04 -7.17
C GLN A 39 8.81 14.59 -7.46
N GLY A 40 9.79 13.74 -7.72
CA GLY A 40 9.54 12.31 -7.95
C GLY A 40 8.98 11.63 -6.72
N VAL A 41 9.57 11.90 -5.55
CA VAL A 41 9.09 11.34 -4.29
C VAL A 41 7.64 11.76 -4.03
N ASP A 42 7.34 13.04 -4.20
CA ASP A 42 5.99 13.55 -3.96
C ASP A 42 4.98 12.92 -4.92
N ALA A 43 5.34 12.74 -6.18
CA ALA A 43 4.47 12.09 -7.16
C ALA A 43 4.16 10.64 -6.76
N LEU A 44 5.18 9.90 -6.34
CA LEU A 44 5.00 8.52 -5.91
C LEU A 44 4.21 8.42 -4.61
N ASP A 45 4.43 9.34 -3.68
CA ASP A 45 3.69 9.33 -2.42
C ASP A 45 2.20 9.53 -2.67
N ARG A 46 1.83 10.45 -3.58
CA ARG A 46 0.42 10.63 -3.91
C ARG A 46 -0.20 9.37 -4.52
N ALA A 47 0.54 8.66 -5.34
CA ALA A 47 0.08 7.40 -5.92
C ALA A 47 -0.04 6.31 -4.85
N LEU A 48 0.92 6.24 -3.93
CA LEU A 48 0.89 5.29 -2.82
C LEU A 48 -0.33 5.52 -1.92
N VAL A 49 -0.66 6.78 -1.63
CA VAL A 49 -1.84 7.11 -0.84
C VAL A 49 -3.10 6.55 -1.51
N ARG A 50 -3.20 6.68 -2.83
CA ARG A 50 -4.37 6.14 -3.55
C ARG A 50 -4.45 4.61 -3.48
N LEU A 51 -3.30 3.93 -3.53
CA LEU A 51 -3.27 2.48 -3.33
C LEU A 51 -3.69 2.10 -1.91
N LEU A 52 -3.27 2.89 -0.93
CA LEU A 52 -3.65 2.65 0.46
C LEU A 52 -5.15 2.87 0.68
N VAL A 53 -5.77 3.78 -0.07
CA VAL A 53 -7.23 3.96 -0.01
C VAL A 53 -7.95 2.67 -0.40
N GLU A 54 -7.52 2.02 -1.47
CA GLU A 54 -8.13 0.75 -1.86
C GLU A 54 -7.85 -0.34 -0.82
N ARG A 55 -6.63 -0.39 -0.30
CA ARG A 55 -6.28 -1.35 0.75
C ARG A 55 -7.15 -1.14 2.00
N GLN A 56 -7.39 0.12 2.37
CA GLN A 56 -8.28 0.45 3.48
C GLN A 56 -9.70 -0.07 3.23
N GLY A 57 -10.17 -0.02 1.98
CA GLY A 57 -11.46 -0.59 1.61
C GLY A 57 -11.57 -2.07 1.90
N PHE A 58 -10.46 -2.81 1.82
CA PHE A 58 -10.44 -4.22 2.20
C PHE A 58 -10.52 -4.39 3.72
N MET A 59 -10.06 -3.42 4.49
CA MET A 59 -10.24 -3.44 5.94
C MET A 59 -11.73 -3.23 6.29
N ASP A 60 -12.39 -2.33 5.58
CA ASP A 60 -13.84 -2.13 5.74
C ASP A 60 -14.61 -3.40 5.40
N ALA A 61 -14.24 -4.06 4.31
CA ALA A 61 -14.86 -5.31 3.90
C ALA A 61 -14.64 -6.40 4.94
N ALA A 62 -13.43 -6.51 5.46
CA ALA A 62 -13.12 -7.50 6.49
C ALA A 62 -13.95 -7.26 7.76
N ALA A 63 -14.08 -6.00 8.17
CA ALA A 63 -14.88 -5.64 9.34
C ALA A 63 -16.35 -6.03 9.14
N ARG A 64 -16.86 -5.88 7.91
CA ARG A 64 -18.24 -6.24 7.60
C ARG A 64 -18.44 -7.76 7.63
N ILE A 65 -17.46 -8.51 7.17
CA ILE A 65 -17.55 -9.97 7.00
C ILE A 65 -17.28 -10.73 8.29
N LYS A 66 -16.30 -10.28 9.09
CA LYS A 66 -15.93 -10.98 10.32
C LYS A 66 -17.07 -10.97 11.32
N GLN A 67 -17.37 -12.15 11.86
CA GLN A 67 -18.46 -12.31 12.84
C GLN A 67 -17.98 -12.08 14.26
N ASP A 68 -16.71 -12.31 14.53
CA ASP A 68 -16.12 -12.23 15.85
C ASP A 68 -15.07 -11.14 15.88
N ARG A 69 -15.23 -10.21 16.81
CA ARG A 69 -14.30 -9.12 17.01
C ARG A 69 -12.87 -9.61 17.25
N ASN A 70 -12.73 -10.73 17.91
CA ASN A 70 -11.41 -11.26 18.27
C ASN A 70 -10.58 -11.70 17.08
N VAL A 71 -11.19 -11.95 15.92
CA VAL A 71 -10.43 -12.34 14.73
C VAL A 71 -9.91 -11.16 13.93
N VAL A 72 -10.22 -9.92 14.34
CA VAL A 72 -9.66 -8.74 13.70
C VAL A 72 -8.14 -8.70 13.88
N HIS A 73 -7.66 -9.03 15.07
CA HIS A 73 -6.23 -9.18 15.31
C HIS A 73 -5.85 -10.65 15.15
N ASP A 74 -5.19 -10.97 14.06
CA ASP A 74 -4.79 -12.34 13.73
C ASP A 74 -3.28 -12.37 13.56
N ARG A 75 -2.58 -12.88 14.57
CA ARG A 75 -1.12 -12.90 14.61
C ARG A 75 -0.53 -13.70 13.47
N ALA A 76 -1.10 -14.85 13.16
CA ALA A 76 -0.61 -15.69 12.07
C ALA A 76 -0.73 -14.97 10.74
N ARG A 77 -1.84 -14.26 10.53
CA ARG A 77 -2.04 -13.47 9.32
C ARG A 77 -1.06 -12.31 9.22
N ILE A 78 -0.76 -11.65 10.33
CA ILE A 78 0.23 -10.55 10.37
C ILE A 78 1.57 -11.06 9.86
N GLU A 79 2.06 -12.18 10.39
CA GLU A 79 3.36 -12.73 10.00
C GLU A 79 3.35 -13.23 8.56
N ASP A 80 2.22 -13.76 8.09
CA ASP A 80 2.05 -14.16 6.70
C ASP A 80 2.18 -12.94 5.77
N VAL A 81 1.53 -11.83 6.09
CA VAL A 81 1.62 -10.61 5.28
C VAL A 81 3.05 -10.08 5.27
N VAL A 82 3.71 -10.03 6.43
CA VAL A 82 5.09 -9.55 6.52
C VAL A 82 6.02 -10.41 5.67
N ALA A 83 5.87 -11.73 5.73
CA ALA A 83 6.69 -12.63 4.93
C ALA A 83 6.47 -12.41 3.42
N LYS A 84 5.22 -12.25 3.01
CA LYS A 84 4.89 -11.99 1.60
C LYS A 84 5.44 -10.65 1.12
N VAL A 85 5.36 -9.64 1.95
CA VAL A 85 5.87 -8.31 1.61
C VAL A 85 7.39 -8.32 1.49
N LYS A 86 8.07 -9.02 2.40
CA LYS A 86 9.53 -9.14 2.33
C LYS A 86 9.96 -9.88 1.07
N ALA A 87 9.25 -10.95 0.70
CA ALA A 87 9.54 -11.68 -0.54
C ALA A 87 9.31 -10.79 -1.76
N ALA A 88 8.21 -10.06 -1.79
CA ALA A 88 7.92 -9.12 -2.89
C ALA A 88 8.97 -8.01 -2.97
N ALA A 89 9.42 -7.50 -1.83
CA ALA A 89 10.46 -6.48 -1.77
C ALA A 89 11.77 -6.98 -2.37
N ARG A 90 12.20 -8.19 -1.99
CA ARG A 90 13.41 -8.77 -2.55
C ARG A 90 13.31 -8.93 -4.07
N GLU A 91 12.19 -9.42 -4.54
CA GLU A 91 11.97 -9.65 -5.96
C GLU A 91 11.97 -8.34 -6.75
N ALA A 92 11.34 -7.30 -6.20
CA ALA A 92 11.23 -6.00 -6.86
C ALA A 92 12.47 -5.11 -6.68
N GLY A 93 13.35 -5.44 -5.76
CA GLY A 93 14.53 -4.62 -5.48
C GLY A 93 14.29 -3.53 -4.44
N LEU A 94 13.25 -3.66 -3.62
CA LEU A 94 13.02 -2.74 -2.52
C LEU A 94 13.77 -3.25 -1.27
N SER A 95 14.46 -2.34 -0.58
CA SER A 95 15.14 -2.66 0.65
C SER A 95 14.17 -3.23 1.69
N GLU A 96 14.51 -4.40 2.25
CA GLU A 96 13.70 -4.99 3.32
C GLU A 96 13.76 -4.15 4.59
N ALA A 97 14.84 -3.40 4.78
CA ALA A 97 14.97 -2.49 5.92
C ALA A 97 13.95 -1.34 5.84
N ILE A 98 13.46 -1.04 4.64
CA ILE A 98 12.33 -0.12 4.46
C ILE A 98 11.02 -0.87 4.57
N ALA A 99 10.89 -1.96 3.84
CA ALA A 99 9.61 -2.65 3.68
C ALA A 99 9.08 -3.22 5.00
N GLU A 100 9.90 -3.89 5.77
CA GLU A 100 9.41 -4.58 6.96
C GLU A 100 8.86 -3.61 8.02
N PRO A 101 9.61 -2.60 8.49
CA PRO A 101 9.06 -1.70 9.50
C PRO A 101 7.88 -0.88 9.01
N VAL A 102 7.89 -0.49 7.74
CA VAL A 102 6.75 0.24 7.16
C VAL A 102 5.51 -0.64 7.20
N TRP A 103 5.62 -1.89 6.73
CA TRP A 103 4.45 -2.78 6.70
C TRP A 103 3.97 -3.18 8.09
N ARG A 104 4.87 -3.40 9.05
CA ARG A 104 4.43 -3.69 10.41
C ARG A 104 3.64 -2.53 11.02
N THR A 105 4.08 -1.29 10.76
CA THR A 105 3.34 -0.12 11.21
C THR A 105 2.01 0.02 10.48
N LEU A 106 2.02 -0.17 9.18
CA LEU A 106 0.80 -0.12 8.36
C LEU A 106 -0.22 -1.16 8.85
N ILE A 107 0.21 -2.39 9.08
CA ILE A 107 -0.65 -3.46 9.57
C ILE A 107 -1.23 -3.08 10.93
N ASP A 108 -0.40 -2.58 11.84
CA ASP A 108 -0.84 -2.17 13.17
C ASP A 108 -1.91 -1.08 13.09
N ARG A 109 -1.69 -0.06 12.26
CA ARG A 109 -2.67 1.02 12.10
C ARG A 109 -3.96 0.52 11.43
N CYS A 110 -3.85 -0.40 10.49
CA CYS A 110 -5.01 -0.96 9.82
C CYS A 110 -5.82 -1.86 10.74
N ILE A 111 -5.18 -2.58 11.65
CA ILE A 111 -5.89 -3.37 12.65
C ILE A 111 -6.69 -2.44 13.57
N ALA A 112 -6.10 -1.35 14.04
CA ALA A 112 -6.80 -0.37 14.86
C ALA A 112 -8.00 0.22 14.12
N TYR A 113 -7.81 0.55 12.85
CA TYR A 113 -8.89 1.04 12.00
C TYR A 113 -10.01 0.01 11.86
N GLU A 114 -9.65 -1.24 11.63
CA GLU A 114 -10.63 -2.32 11.43
C GLU A 114 -11.42 -2.59 12.71
N PHE A 115 -10.79 -2.56 13.88
CA PHE A 115 -11.51 -2.68 15.15
C PHE A 115 -12.57 -1.59 15.29
N ASN A 116 -12.19 -0.36 14.98
CA ASN A 116 -13.11 0.76 15.07
C ASN A 116 -14.28 0.61 14.09
N ALA A 117 -13.99 0.20 12.85
CA ALA A 117 -15.01 -0.05 11.84
C ALA A 117 -15.94 -1.17 12.27
N TRP A 118 -15.39 -2.26 12.80
CA TRP A 118 -16.16 -3.40 13.28
C TRP A 118 -17.11 -2.97 14.41
N ASP A 119 -16.57 -2.22 15.37
CA ASP A 119 -17.37 -1.76 16.52
C ASP A 119 -18.54 -0.90 16.06
N GLN A 120 -18.33 -0.04 15.08
CA GLN A 120 -19.41 0.81 14.56
C GLN A 120 -20.48 0.02 13.83
N LEU A 121 -20.07 -1.01 13.08
CA LEU A 121 -21.01 -1.82 12.31
C LEU A 121 -21.85 -2.76 13.17
N LYS A 122 -21.30 -3.23 14.28
CA LYS A 122 -21.94 -4.27 15.11
C LYS A 122 -22.69 -3.69 16.32
N ARG A 123 -22.87 -2.41 16.37
CA ARG A 123 -23.61 -1.80 17.48
C ARG A 123 -25.09 -2.19 17.49
#